data_6e8ab351b23822798296c9d5218720ad
#
_entry.id   6e8ab351b23822798296c9d5218720ad
#
_cell.length_a   1.000
_cell.length_b   1.000
_cell.length_c   1.000
_cell.angle_alpha   90.00
_cell.angle_beta   90.00
_cell.angle_gamma   90.00
#
_symmetry.space_group_name_H-M   'P 1'
#
loop_
_entity.id
_entity.type
_entity.pdbx_description
1 polymer ?
#
loop_
_entity_poly.entity_id
_entity_poly.type
_entity_poly.pdbx_seq_one_letter_code
_entity_poly.pdbx_strand_id
1 'polypeptide(L)'
;MIVGAGLSGLATAISCAASGHSVQVIEQAKELAEVGAGLQITPNASRLFRHWNLPASVWASAAEPTAMTVHRYTGEVLAHESNYDKNIRAKYAGAPFIDMHRVDLQQALYARARELDVAFHFDERVERIDCACHPATLTTRAGREYRGDLIVAADGLWSRCRECFVGRKDDPLPTGDLAYRIVLDAAQIEDPELRAWVEHPECHIWIGPGAHAVAYSLRGGKMLNIVLLVPDNLPPGVSRQPGSVEEMRALFAGWDPVYVQCSAVPGWTGWWLTMAG
;
A
#
# COMPACT_ATOMS: atom_id res chain seq x y z
N MET A 1 0.00 14.97 -18.67
CA MET A 1 -0.50 15.28 -17.32
C MET A 1 -0.91 13.98 -16.62
N ILE A 2 -0.71 13.90 -15.32
CA ILE A 2 -1.08 12.73 -14.50
C ILE A 2 -1.98 13.22 -13.38
N VAL A 3 -3.13 12.57 -13.16
CA VAL A 3 -4.06 12.91 -12.09
C VAL A 3 -3.86 11.94 -10.93
N GLY A 4 -3.44 12.46 -9.78
CA GLY A 4 -3.14 11.73 -8.56
C GLY A 4 -1.65 11.49 -8.32
N ALA A 5 -1.17 11.78 -7.10
CA ALA A 5 0.19 11.55 -6.63
C ALA A 5 0.32 10.32 -5.70
N GLY A 6 -0.57 9.35 -5.87
CA GLY A 6 -0.41 8.02 -5.28
C GLY A 6 0.72 7.22 -5.94
N LEU A 7 0.97 6.00 -5.46
CA LEU A 7 2.07 5.16 -5.98
C LEU A 7 2.03 4.98 -7.49
N SER A 8 0.83 4.76 -8.07
CA SER A 8 0.65 4.59 -9.52
C SER A 8 0.98 5.87 -10.29
N GLY A 9 0.52 7.03 -9.81
CA GLY A 9 0.78 8.32 -10.45
C GLY A 9 2.26 8.71 -10.41
N LEU A 10 2.91 8.51 -9.27
CA LEU A 10 4.35 8.77 -9.11
C LEU A 10 5.19 7.83 -9.99
N ALA A 11 4.85 6.54 -10.03
CA ALA A 11 5.52 5.57 -10.89
C ALA A 11 5.37 5.93 -12.37
N THR A 12 4.17 6.34 -12.79
CA THR A 12 3.91 6.81 -14.15
C THR A 12 4.70 8.09 -14.46
N ALA A 13 4.75 9.02 -13.49
CA ALA A 13 5.49 10.27 -13.65
C ALA A 13 6.98 10.01 -13.89
N ILE A 14 7.59 9.13 -13.09
CA ILE A 14 8.99 8.74 -13.25
C ILE A 14 9.21 8.10 -14.64
N SER A 15 8.37 7.15 -15.03
CA SER A 15 8.51 6.47 -16.33
C SER A 15 8.41 7.43 -17.51
N CYS A 16 7.45 8.34 -17.50
CA CYS A 16 7.27 9.32 -18.55
C CYS A 16 8.43 10.33 -18.58
N ALA A 17 8.82 10.87 -17.43
CA ALA A 17 9.91 11.85 -17.35
C ALA A 17 11.27 11.23 -17.75
N ALA A 18 11.56 10.00 -17.32
CA ALA A 18 12.76 9.26 -17.72
C ALA A 18 12.79 8.95 -19.24
N SER A 19 11.62 8.95 -19.89
CA SER A 19 11.49 8.80 -21.35
C SER A 19 11.53 10.13 -22.10
N GLY A 20 11.82 11.25 -21.44
CA GLY A 20 11.99 12.56 -22.06
C GLY A 20 10.73 13.38 -22.21
N HIS A 21 9.62 12.99 -21.58
CA HIS A 21 8.38 13.77 -21.62
C HIS A 21 8.35 14.84 -20.52
N SER A 22 7.73 15.99 -20.82
CA SER A 22 7.40 17.00 -19.80
C SER A 22 6.18 16.52 -19.02
N VAL A 23 6.32 16.39 -17.69
CA VAL A 23 5.31 15.77 -16.84
C VAL A 23 4.81 16.74 -15.77
N GLN A 24 3.48 16.82 -15.63
CA GLN A 24 2.80 17.51 -14.54
C GLN A 24 1.89 16.53 -13.80
N VAL A 25 1.96 16.53 -12.48
CA VAL A 25 1.10 15.74 -11.60
C VAL A 25 0.14 16.67 -10.87
N ILE A 26 -1.16 16.37 -10.96
CA ILE A 26 -2.25 17.14 -10.33
C ILE A 26 -2.79 16.32 -9.18
N GLU A 27 -2.63 16.81 -7.94
CA GLU A 27 -2.98 16.10 -6.71
C GLU A 27 -4.00 16.89 -5.88
N GLN A 28 -5.07 16.22 -5.44
CA GLN A 28 -6.14 16.84 -4.65
C GLN A 28 -5.74 17.13 -3.20
N ALA A 29 -4.81 16.39 -2.64
CA ALA A 29 -4.31 16.62 -1.28
C ALA A 29 -3.40 17.85 -1.23
N LYS A 30 -3.36 18.51 -0.09
CA LYS A 30 -2.47 19.65 0.15
C LYS A 30 -1.00 19.25 0.24
N GLU A 31 -0.77 18.02 0.67
CA GLU A 31 0.56 17.41 0.83
C GLU A 31 0.44 15.89 0.67
N LEU A 32 1.56 15.23 0.45
CA LEU A 32 1.62 13.78 0.42
C LEU A 32 1.52 13.24 1.84
N ALA A 33 0.31 12.90 2.25
CA ALA A 33 0.02 12.25 3.52
C ALA A 33 -0.69 10.93 3.25
N GLU A 34 -0.05 9.81 3.55
CA GLU A 34 -0.68 8.51 3.46
C GLU A 34 -0.86 7.88 4.84
N VAL A 35 -1.89 7.05 4.97
CA VAL A 35 -2.07 6.20 6.14
C VAL A 35 -0.97 5.15 6.13
N GLY A 36 -0.16 5.13 7.18
CA GLY A 36 0.96 4.22 7.33
C GLY A 36 0.50 2.77 7.43
N ALA A 37 0.73 1.99 6.38
CA ALA A 37 0.50 0.55 6.35
C ALA A 37 1.65 -0.13 5.59
N GLY A 38 1.79 -1.44 5.76
CA GLY A 38 2.72 -2.24 4.99
C GLY A 38 2.26 -2.48 3.56
N LEU A 39 3.24 -2.63 2.67
CA LEU A 39 3.07 -3.08 1.29
C LEU A 39 4.06 -4.19 1.00
N GLN A 40 3.60 -5.22 0.32
CA GLN A 40 4.44 -6.27 -0.24
C GLN A 40 4.76 -5.94 -1.70
N ILE A 41 6.03 -5.80 -2.01
CA ILE A 41 6.56 -5.41 -3.31
C ILE A 41 7.15 -6.63 -3.98
N THR A 42 6.47 -7.12 -4.97
CA THR A 42 6.90 -8.30 -5.73
C THR A 42 8.01 -7.96 -6.74
N PRO A 43 8.75 -8.97 -7.26
CA PRO A 43 9.90 -8.76 -8.16
C PRO A 43 9.58 -7.99 -9.45
N ASN A 44 8.35 -8.03 -9.95
CA ASN A 44 7.94 -7.24 -11.10
C ASN A 44 7.99 -5.73 -10.84
N ALA A 45 7.72 -5.29 -9.61
CA ALA A 45 7.83 -3.87 -9.23
C ALA A 45 9.24 -3.52 -8.75
N SER A 46 9.89 -4.35 -7.92
CA SER A 46 11.22 -4.05 -7.38
C SER A 46 12.30 -3.91 -8.46
N ARG A 47 12.18 -4.66 -9.57
CA ARG A 47 13.07 -4.46 -10.75
C ARG A 47 12.87 -3.10 -11.42
N LEU A 48 11.65 -2.56 -11.45
CA LEU A 48 11.37 -1.22 -11.96
C LEU A 48 11.95 -0.15 -11.04
N PHE A 49 11.86 -0.34 -9.73
CA PHE A 49 12.48 0.59 -8.76
C PHE A 49 13.99 0.69 -8.94
N ARG A 50 14.67 -0.42 -9.25
CA ARG A 50 16.09 -0.41 -9.63
C ARG A 50 16.32 0.33 -10.94
N HIS A 51 15.52 0.04 -11.96
CA HIS A 51 15.60 0.69 -13.27
C HIS A 51 15.40 2.21 -13.17
N TRP A 52 14.50 2.67 -12.31
CA TRP A 52 14.29 4.09 -12.05
C TRP A 52 15.33 4.72 -11.13
N ASN A 53 16.30 3.96 -10.66
CA ASN A 53 17.33 4.42 -9.73
C ASN A 53 16.75 5.04 -8.46
N LEU A 54 15.80 4.37 -7.80
CA LEU A 54 15.33 4.82 -6.51
C LEU A 54 16.48 4.88 -5.50
N PRO A 55 16.47 5.83 -4.56
CA PRO A 55 17.59 6.09 -3.65
C PRO A 55 17.91 4.86 -2.77
N ALA A 56 19.16 4.73 -2.37
CA ALA A 56 19.65 3.61 -1.55
C ALA A 56 18.89 3.47 -0.22
N SER A 57 18.35 4.56 0.31
CA SER A 57 17.52 4.57 1.53
C SER A 57 16.28 3.68 1.42
N VAL A 58 15.70 3.53 0.22
CA VAL A 58 14.57 2.63 -0.04
C VAL A 58 14.94 1.20 0.29
N TRP A 59 16.10 0.76 -0.23
CA TRP A 59 16.58 -0.60 -0.04
C TRP A 59 17.02 -0.88 1.39
N ALA A 60 17.57 0.14 2.07
CA ALA A 60 17.98 0.06 3.46
C ALA A 60 16.78 -0.01 4.43
N SER A 61 15.64 0.55 4.06
CA SER A 61 14.39 0.49 4.85
C SER A 61 13.49 -0.70 4.51
N ALA A 62 13.77 -1.40 3.42
CA ALA A 62 13.02 -2.59 3.04
C ALA A 62 13.32 -3.76 3.99
N ALA A 63 12.32 -4.57 4.29
CA ALA A 63 12.51 -5.90 4.87
C ALA A 63 12.39 -6.92 3.73
N GLU A 64 13.36 -7.83 3.63
CA GLU A 64 13.35 -8.92 2.66
C GLU A 64 13.05 -10.22 3.41
N PRO A 65 11.86 -10.84 3.23
CA PRO A 65 11.50 -12.03 3.98
C PRO A 65 12.44 -13.20 3.69
N THR A 66 13.04 -13.74 4.73
CA THR A 66 13.92 -14.91 4.65
C THR A 66 13.14 -16.21 4.57
N ALA A 67 11.89 -16.20 5.03
CA ALA A 67 10.97 -17.30 4.91
C ALA A 67 9.53 -16.80 4.68
N MET A 68 8.71 -17.68 4.09
CA MET A 68 7.26 -17.53 4.00
C MET A 68 6.59 -18.75 4.61
N THR A 69 5.71 -18.54 5.57
CA THR A 69 5.03 -19.61 6.30
C THR A 69 3.52 -19.43 6.25
N VAL A 70 2.83 -20.50 5.86
CA VAL A 70 1.36 -20.56 5.90
C VAL A 70 0.97 -21.42 7.10
N HIS A 71 0.11 -20.87 7.94
CA HIS A 71 -0.41 -21.53 9.14
C HIS A 71 -1.91 -21.78 9.00
N ARG A 72 -2.39 -22.82 9.66
CA ARG A 72 -3.79 -22.88 10.09
C ARG A 72 -4.01 -21.77 11.12
N TYR A 73 -5.22 -21.27 11.23
CA TYR A 73 -5.58 -20.23 12.20
C TYR A 73 -5.17 -20.59 13.67
N THR A 74 -5.06 -21.89 14.00
CA THR A 74 -4.64 -22.39 15.31
C THR A 74 -3.12 -22.45 15.53
N GLY A 75 -2.31 -22.04 14.53
CA GLY A 75 -0.84 -22.01 14.61
C GLY A 75 -0.14 -23.21 13.95
N GLU A 76 -0.86 -24.27 13.56
CA GLU A 76 -0.27 -25.41 12.85
C GLU A 76 0.34 -24.96 11.50
N VAL A 77 1.60 -25.29 11.23
CA VAL A 77 2.27 -25.00 9.97
C VAL A 77 1.72 -25.90 8.86
N LEU A 78 1.13 -25.30 7.84
CA LEU A 78 0.60 -25.98 6.66
C LEU A 78 1.60 -26.01 5.50
N ALA A 79 2.39 -24.95 5.35
CA ALA A 79 3.44 -24.85 4.36
C ALA A 79 4.53 -23.92 4.85
N HIS A 80 5.79 -24.18 4.46
CA HIS A 80 6.93 -23.35 4.80
C HIS A 80 7.94 -23.35 3.66
N GLU A 81 8.35 -22.17 3.23
CA GLU A 81 9.44 -21.97 2.29
C GLU A 81 10.58 -21.20 2.96
N SER A 82 11.66 -21.91 3.29
CA SER A 82 12.90 -21.33 3.80
C SER A 82 13.75 -20.76 2.66
N ASN A 83 14.67 -19.81 2.99
CA ASN A 83 15.51 -19.10 2.02
C ASN A 83 14.69 -18.41 0.93
N TYR A 84 13.51 -17.91 1.28
CA TYR A 84 12.59 -17.29 0.35
C TYR A 84 13.24 -16.13 -0.41
N ASP A 85 14.02 -15.28 0.27
CA ASP A 85 14.82 -14.20 -0.31
C ASP A 85 15.74 -14.71 -1.45
N LYS A 86 16.48 -15.78 -1.19
CA LYS A 86 17.44 -16.36 -2.17
C LYS A 86 16.69 -17.01 -3.33
N ASN A 87 15.63 -17.76 -3.05
CA ASN A 87 14.83 -18.44 -4.06
C ASN A 87 14.19 -17.45 -5.03
N ILE A 88 13.59 -16.37 -4.48
CA ILE A 88 12.98 -15.31 -5.27
C ILE A 88 14.04 -14.60 -6.13
N ARG A 89 15.17 -14.22 -5.57
CA ARG A 89 16.25 -13.57 -6.33
C ARG A 89 16.79 -14.47 -7.44
N ALA A 90 16.97 -15.75 -7.18
CA ALA A 90 17.40 -16.72 -8.19
C ALA A 90 16.38 -16.82 -9.34
N LYS A 91 15.09 -16.88 -9.01
CA LYS A 91 14.00 -17.02 -9.99
C LYS A 91 13.78 -15.76 -10.84
N TYR A 92 14.01 -14.56 -10.29
CA TYR A 92 13.68 -13.28 -10.92
C TYR A 92 14.89 -12.38 -11.22
N ALA A 93 16.00 -12.99 -11.67
CA ALA A 93 17.23 -12.30 -12.09
C ALA A 93 17.75 -11.28 -11.04
N GLY A 94 17.75 -11.68 -9.78
CA GLY A 94 18.20 -10.86 -8.65
C GLY A 94 17.19 -9.84 -8.11
N ALA A 95 16.01 -9.70 -8.71
CA ALA A 95 14.98 -8.81 -8.19
C ALA A 95 14.38 -9.38 -6.89
N PRO A 96 14.37 -8.61 -5.76
CA PRO A 96 13.86 -9.10 -4.50
C PRO A 96 12.33 -9.00 -4.41
N PHE A 97 11.76 -9.84 -3.55
CA PHE A 97 10.49 -9.57 -2.89
C PHE A 97 10.81 -8.80 -1.61
N ILE A 98 10.15 -7.67 -1.36
CA ILE A 98 10.42 -6.82 -0.20
C ILE A 98 9.12 -6.31 0.41
N ASP A 99 9.14 -6.17 1.72
CA ASP A 99 8.09 -5.52 2.49
C ASP A 99 8.52 -4.09 2.85
N MET A 100 7.65 -3.13 2.61
CA MET A 100 7.96 -1.72 2.81
C MET A 100 6.81 -0.99 3.50
N HIS A 101 7.15 0.01 4.26
CA HIS A 101 6.16 0.97 4.75
C HIS A 101 5.70 1.86 3.59
N ARG A 102 4.39 2.00 3.39
CA ARG A 102 3.80 2.69 2.24
C ARG A 102 4.26 4.13 2.10
N VAL A 103 4.37 4.85 3.22
CA VAL A 103 4.85 6.24 3.25
C VAL A 103 6.30 6.33 2.75
N ASP A 104 7.16 5.40 3.17
CA ASP A 104 8.57 5.40 2.79
C ASP A 104 8.72 5.22 1.27
N LEU A 105 7.93 4.32 0.68
CA LEU A 105 7.92 4.12 -0.77
C LEU A 105 7.37 5.35 -1.52
N GLN A 106 6.26 5.93 -1.04
CA GLN A 106 5.67 7.11 -1.67
C GLN A 106 6.65 8.29 -1.67
N GLN A 107 7.29 8.56 -0.55
CA GLN A 107 8.28 9.64 -0.43
C GLN A 107 9.49 9.42 -1.34
N ALA A 108 9.95 8.17 -1.46
CA ALA A 108 11.05 7.85 -2.35
C ALA A 108 10.70 8.03 -3.83
N LEU A 109 9.50 7.59 -4.24
CA LEU A 109 9.01 7.81 -5.59
C LEU A 109 8.83 9.32 -5.87
N TYR A 110 8.29 10.06 -4.93
CA TYR A 110 8.14 11.51 -5.06
C TYR A 110 9.49 12.21 -5.21
N ALA A 111 10.47 11.88 -4.35
CA ALA A 111 11.81 12.44 -4.44
C ALA A 111 12.43 12.14 -5.82
N ARG A 112 12.30 10.91 -6.31
CA ARG A 112 12.81 10.54 -7.64
C ARG A 112 12.12 11.28 -8.77
N ALA A 113 10.81 11.45 -8.72
CA ALA A 113 10.06 12.23 -9.71
C ALA A 113 10.51 13.71 -9.72
N ARG A 114 10.78 14.29 -8.54
CA ARG A 114 11.33 15.64 -8.41
C ARG A 114 12.72 15.79 -9.03
N GLU A 115 13.59 14.79 -8.86
CA GLU A 115 14.92 14.75 -9.51
C GLU A 115 14.83 14.71 -11.05
N LEU A 116 13.71 14.26 -11.59
CA LEU A 116 13.41 14.20 -13.03
C LEU A 116 12.60 15.44 -13.51
N ASP A 117 12.60 16.52 -12.75
CA ASP A 117 11.93 17.78 -13.06
C ASP A 117 10.40 17.66 -13.26
N VAL A 118 9.76 16.65 -12.64
CA VAL A 118 8.30 16.55 -12.65
C VAL A 118 7.70 17.70 -11.85
N ALA A 119 6.75 18.42 -12.47
CA ALA A 119 6.00 19.49 -11.80
C ALA A 119 4.84 18.90 -10.98
N PHE A 120 4.65 19.41 -9.75
CA PHE A 120 3.55 18.98 -8.87
C PHE A 120 2.65 20.14 -8.52
N HIS A 121 1.35 19.93 -8.65
CA HIS A 121 0.29 20.86 -8.29
C HIS A 121 -0.58 20.22 -7.22
N PHE A 122 -0.41 20.65 -5.98
CA PHE A 122 -1.18 20.20 -4.83
C PHE A 122 -2.41 21.07 -4.58
N ASP A 123 -3.38 20.57 -3.79
CA ASP A 123 -4.67 21.21 -3.52
C ASP A 123 -5.49 21.44 -4.80
N GLU A 124 -5.35 20.53 -5.77
CA GLU A 124 -5.95 20.59 -7.10
C GLU A 124 -6.84 19.36 -7.36
N ARG A 125 -8.10 19.47 -6.92
CA ARG A 125 -9.08 18.41 -7.20
C ARG A 125 -9.63 18.54 -8.60
N VAL A 126 -9.38 17.55 -9.45
CA VAL A 126 -9.93 17.50 -10.82
C VAL A 126 -11.44 17.27 -10.76
N GLU A 127 -12.19 18.07 -11.52
CA GLU A 127 -13.66 17.94 -11.67
C GLU A 127 -14.09 17.54 -13.07
N ARG A 128 -13.41 18.07 -14.09
CA ARG A 128 -13.76 17.82 -15.49
C ARG A 128 -12.54 17.58 -16.35
N ILE A 129 -12.70 16.69 -17.31
CA ILE A 129 -11.70 16.40 -18.33
C ILE A 129 -12.37 16.57 -19.69
N ASP A 130 -11.71 17.30 -20.59
CA ASP A 130 -12.10 17.43 -21.97
C ASP A 130 -10.99 16.84 -22.85
N CYS A 131 -11.26 15.66 -23.41
CA CYS A 131 -10.39 14.95 -24.34
C CYS A 131 -10.79 15.18 -25.81
N ALA A 132 -11.85 15.92 -26.08
CA ALA A 132 -12.28 16.25 -27.45
C ALA A 132 -11.41 17.35 -28.07
N CYS A 133 -10.78 18.17 -27.25
CA CYS A 133 -9.82 19.20 -27.70
C CYS A 133 -8.38 18.64 -27.72
N HIS A 134 -7.51 19.25 -28.52
CA HIS A 134 -6.09 18.97 -28.54
C HIS A 134 -5.31 20.29 -28.44
N PRO A 135 -4.49 20.50 -27.42
CA PRO A 135 -4.21 19.62 -26.28
C PRO A 135 -5.43 19.39 -25.37
N ALA A 136 -5.50 18.19 -24.77
CA ALA A 136 -6.54 17.85 -23.81
C ALA A 136 -6.49 18.77 -22.59
N THR A 137 -7.66 19.10 -22.05
CA THR A 137 -7.78 20.05 -20.94
C THR A 137 -8.42 19.36 -19.73
N LEU A 138 -7.89 19.62 -18.55
CA LEU A 138 -8.56 19.29 -17.29
C LEU A 138 -8.86 20.58 -16.51
N THR A 139 -9.99 20.59 -15.81
CA THR A 139 -10.41 21.72 -14.96
C THR A 139 -10.54 21.22 -13.53
N THR A 140 -9.94 21.95 -12.60
CA THR A 140 -10.03 21.64 -11.18
C THR A 140 -11.20 22.34 -10.51
N ARG A 141 -11.54 21.92 -9.30
CA ARG A 141 -12.59 22.53 -8.48
C ARG A 141 -12.37 24.01 -8.20
N ALA A 142 -11.11 24.45 -8.17
CA ALA A 142 -10.73 25.85 -8.02
C ALA A 142 -10.89 26.67 -9.32
N GLY A 143 -11.36 26.06 -10.42
CA GLY A 143 -11.53 26.68 -11.73
C GLY A 143 -10.20 26.83 -12.49
N ARG A 144 -9.10 26.24 -12.04
CA ARG A 144 -7.85 26.26 -12.78
C ARG A 144 -7.87 25.25 -13.91
N GLU A 145 -7.30 25.64 -15.04
CA GLU A 145 -7.19 24.79 -16.23
C GLU A 145 -5.73 24.37 -16.44
N TYR A 146 -5.55 23.09 -16.75
CA TYR A 146 -4.28 22.51 -17.15
C TYR A 146 -4.42 21.84 -18.51
N ARG A 147 -3.39 21.93 -19.35
CA ARG A 147 -3.40 21.43 -20.71
C ARG A 147 -2.22 20.51 -20.97
N GLY A 148 -2.41 19.48 -21.78
CA GLY A 148 -1.35 18.54 -22.16
C GLY A 148 -1.81 17.60 -23.27
N ASP A 149 -0.84 16.98 -23.92
CA ASP A 149 -1.10 16.07 -25.04
C ASP A 149 -1.74 14.76 -24.60
N LEU A 150 -1.48 14.33 -23.36
CA LEU A 150 -2.00 13.11 -22.76
C LEU A 150 -2.40 13.35 -21.31
N ILE A 151 -3.53 12.78 -20.91
CA ILE A 151 -3.98 12.71 -19.51
C ILE A 151 -3.97 11.25 -19.05
N VAL A 152 -3.25 10.96 -17.97
CA VAL A 152 -3.22 9.66 -17.31
C VAL A 152 -4.00 9.74 -16.01
N ALA A 153 -5.07 8.95 -15.91
CA ALA A 153 -5.86 8.82 -14.69
C ALA A 153 -5.17 7.86 -13.72
N ALA A 154 -4.71 8.39 -12.58
CA ALA A 154 -4.09 7.66 -11.48
C ALA A 154 -4.68 8.07 -10.13
N ASP A 155 -5.94 8.51 -10.12
CA ASP A 155 -6.68 9.10 -9.01
C ASP A 155 -7.40 8.05 -8.13
N GLY A 156 -7.01 6.77 -8.28
CA GLY A 156 -7.30 5.69 -7.35
C GLY A 156 -8.71 5.13 -7.43
N LEU A 157 -9.12 4.49 -6.34
CA LEU A 157 -10.39 3.74 -6.26
C LEU A 157 -11.62 4.63 -6.51
N TRP A 158 -11.64 5.84 -5.97
CA TRP A 158 -12.72 6.82 -6.09
C TRP A 158 -12.46 7.79 -7.28
N SER A 159 -11.98 7.24 -8.39
CA SER A 159 -11.53 8.00 -9.55
C SER A 159 -12.62 8.88 -10.14
N ARG A 160 -12.39 10.19 -10.12
CA ARG A 160 -13.21 11.16 -10.83
C ARG A 160 -12.94 11.13 -12.33
N CYS A 161 -11.70 10.85 -12.71
CA CYS A 161 -11.35 10.69 -14.13
C CYS A 161 -12.13 9.56 -14.79
N ARG A 162 -12.29 8.42 -14.09
CA ARG A 162 -13.09 7.29 -14.57
C ARG A 162 -14.52 7.72 -14.85
N GLU A 163 -15.16 8.44 -13.94
CA GLU A 163 -16.51 8.96 -14.16
C GLU A 163 -16.61 9.90 -15.36
N CYS A 164 -15.60 10.78 -15.56
CA CYS A 164 -15.54 11.64 -16.73
C CYS A 164 -15.45 10.82 -18.04
N PHE A 165 -14.64 9.76 -18.07
CA PHE A 165 -14.47 8.94 -19.28
C PHE A 165 -15.68 8.08 -19.59
N VAL A 166 -16.35 7.50 -18.58
CA VAL A 166 -17.54 6.66 -18.80
C VAL A 166 -18.84 7.48 -18.91
N GLY A 167 -18.80 8.77 -18.58
CA GLY A 167 -19.94 9.68 -18.69
C GLY A 167 -21.04 9.44 -17.64
N ARG A 168 -20.76 8.69 -16.58
CA ARG A 168 -21.71 8.38 -15.49
C ARG A 168 -20.96 8.19 -14.17
N LYS A 169 -21.70 8.26 -13.07
CA LYS A 169 -21.18 7.84 -11.76
C LYS A 169 -20.81 6.37 -11.78
N ASP A 170 -19.65 6.04 -11.24
CA ASP A 170 -19.09 4.68 -11.25
C ASP A 170 -18.44 4.38 -9.90
N ASP A 171 -19.30 4.12 -8.91
CA ASP A 171 -18.87 3.83 -7.57
C ASP A 171 -18.12 2.49 -7.50
N PRO A 172 -17.08 2.37 -6.67
CA PRO A 172 -16.40 1.11 -6.41
C PRO A 172 -17.37 0.04 -5.89
N LEU A 173 -17.17 -1.19 -6.33
CA LEU A 173 -17.97 -2.33 -5.88
C LEU A 173 -17.31 -2.94 -4.62
N PRO A 174 -18.03 -3.05 -3.48
CA PRO A 174 -17.54 -3.75 -2.31
C PRO A 174 -17.24 -5.23 -2.64
N THR A 175 -16.08 -5.73 -2.22
CA THR A 175 -15.70 -7.14 -2.46
C THR A 175 -16.34 -8.11 -1.47
N GLY A 176 -16.91 -7.61 -0.38
CA GLY A 176 -17.45 -8.41 0.72
C GLY A 176 -16.44 -8.71 1.83
N ASP A 177 -15.22 -8.16 1.72
CA ASP A 177 -14.19 -8.30 2.74
C ASP A 177 -13.88 -6.95 3.41
N LEU A 178 -13.56 -7.04 4.69
CA LEU A 178 -13.14 -5.94 5.54
C LEU A 178 -11.73 -6.22 6.07
N ALA A 179 -10.86 -5.23 6.04
CA ALA A 179 -9.51 -5.36 6.54
C ALA A 179 -9.27 -4.52 7.80
N TYR A 180 -8.85 -5.16 8.89
CA TYR A 180 -8.14 -4.50 9.98
C TYR A 180 -6.67 -4.38 9.62
N ARG A 181 -6.10 -3.21 9.81
CA ARG A 181 -4.67 -2.98 9.63
C ARG A 181 -4.06 -2.51 10.93
N ILE A 182 -3.01 -3.19 11.35
CA ILE A 182 -2.28 -2.91 12.58
C ILE A 182 -0.82 -2.72 12.19
N VAL A 183 -0.19 -1.67 12.73
CA VAL A 183 1.26 -1.48 12.66
C VAL A 183 1.78 -1.34 14.07
N LEU A 184 2.74 -2.19 14.44
CA LEU A 184 3.40 -2.20 15.75
C LEU A 184 4.84 -1.76 15.58
N ASP A 185 5.34 -0.97 16.52
CA ASP A 185 6.77 -0.70 16.66
C ASP A 185 7.40 -1.81 17.55
N ALA A 186 8.44 -2.48 17.05
CA ALA A 186 9.13 -3.53 17.78
C ALA A 186 9.66 -3.06 19.14
N ALA A 187 10.01 -1.76 19.27
CA ALA A 187 10.46 -1.17 20.53
C ALA A 187 9.36 -1.14 21.62
N GLN A 188 8.08 -1.22 21.23
CA GLN A 188 6.95 -1.26 22.17
C GLN A 188 6.65 -2.67 22.70
N ILE A 189 7.29 -3.70 22.14
CA ILE A 189 7.09 -5.09 22.53
C ILE A 189 8.00 -5.40 23.72
N GLU A 190 7.41 -5.66 24.89
CA GLU A 190 8.16 -5.96 26.12
C GLU A 190 8.69 -7.40 26.14
N ASP A 191 7.91 -8.35 25.60
CA ASP A 191 8.30 -9.76 25.50
C ASP A 191 9.48 -9.93 24.53
N PRO A 192 10.65 -10.42 25.02
CA PRO A 192 11.84 -10.53 24.19
C PRO A 192 11.73 -11.60 23.08
N GLU A 193 10.95 -12.65 23.27
CA GLU A 193 10.76 -13.71 22.26
C GLU A 193 9.88 -13.18 21.14
N LEU A 194 8.78 -12.49 21.47
CA LEU A 194 7.91 -11.84 20.49
C LEU A 194 8.65 -10.73 19.74
N ARG A 195 9.47 -9.94 20.43
CA ARG A 195 10.30 -8.92 19.79
C ARG A 195 11.27 -9.52 18.80
N ALA A 196 12.01 -10.56 19.18
CA ALA A 196 12.95 -11.26 18.30
C ALA A 196 12.25 -11.85 17.07
N TRP A 197 11.01 -12.37 17.23
CA TRP A 197 10.19 -12.86 16.14
C TRP A 197 9.79 -11.72 15.17
N VAL A 198 9.42 -10.54 15.68
CA VAL A 198 9.08 -9.37 14.88
C VAL A 198 10.29 -8.81 14.12
N GLU A 199 11.45 -8.77 14.78
CA GLU A 199 12.69 -8.26 14.20
C GLU A 199 13.26 -9.17 13.11
N HIS A 200 12.90 -10.46 13.13
CA HIS A 200 13.30 -11.38 12.07
C HIS A 200 12.38 -11.23 10.85
N PRO A 201 12.92 -10.88 9.65
CA PRO A 201 12.07 -10.59 8.50
C PRO A 201 11.52 -11.88 7.88
N GLU A 202 10.30 -12.22 8.26
CA GLU A 202 9.52 -13.32 7.68
C GLU A 202 8.11 -12.83 7.33
N CYS A 203 7.47 -13.56 6.41
CA CYS A 203 6.06 -13.37 6.07
C CYS A 203 5.25 -14.56 6.58
N HIS A 204 4.25 -14.28 7.38
CA HIS A 204 3.36 -15.27 7.95
C HIS A 204 1.92 -15.05 7.48
N ILE A 205 1.25 -16.14 7.08
CA ILE A 205 -0.13 -16.13 6.62
C ILE A 205 -0.91 -17.15 7.44
N TRP A 206 -1.98 -16.74 8.11
CA TRP A 206 -2.89 -17.65 8.80
C TRP A 206 -4.20 -17.76 8.04
N ILE A 207 -4.66 -18.98 7.82
CA ILE A 207 -5.91 -19.28 7.11
C ILE A 207 -6.89 -19.94 8.07
N GLY A 208 -8.06 -19.34 8.22
CA GLY A 208 -9.15 -19.83 9.06
C GLY A 208 -10.52 -19.79 8.39
N PRO A 209 -11.56 -20.27 9.08
CA PRO A 209 -12.93 -20.21 8.57
C PRO A 209 -13.39 -18.78 8.36
N GLY A 210 -13.67 -18.40 7.11
CA GLY A 210 -14.19 -17.07 6.77
C GLY A 210 -13.25 -15.90 7.02
N ALA A 211 -12.00 -16.15 7.44
CA ALA A 211 -11.04 -15.09 7.76
C ALA A 211 -9.61 -15.53 7.47
N HIS A 212 -8.72 -14.56 7.25
CA HIS A 212 -7.29 -14.83 7.19
C HIS A 212 -6.50 -13.63 7.73
N ALA A 213 -5.25 -13.89 8.13
CA ALA A 213 -4.34 -12.88 8.64
C ALA A 213 -3.02 -12.95 7.90
N VAL A 214 -2.38 -11.81 7.71
CA VAL A 214 -1.03 -11.71 7.13
C VAL A 214 -0.19 -10.82 8.01
N ALA A 215 1.00 -11.28 8.40
CA ALA A 215 1.96 -10.50 9.16
C ALA A 215 3.33 -10.52 8.49
N TYR A 216 3.99 -9.37 8.46
CA TYR A 216 5.34 -9.22 7.92
C TYR A 216 6.05 -8.01 8.52
N SER A 217 7.37 -8.11 8.60
CA SER A 217 8.22 -7.05 9.15
C SER A 217 8.35 -5.88 8.19
N LEU A 218 8.51 -4.68 8.75
CA LEU A 218 8.78 -3.44 8.02
C LEU A 218 10.02 -2.76 8.57
N ARG A 219 10.61 -1.85 7.78
CA ARG A 219 11.75 -1.02 8.18
C ARG A 219 12.91 -1.83 8.76
N GLY A 220 13.22 -2.95 8.10
CA GLY A 220 14.31 -3.84 8.52
C GLY A 220 14.06 -4.52 9.86
N GLY A 221 12.82 -4.91 10.16
CA GLY A 221 12.42 -5.57 11.41
C GLY A 221 12.03 -4.62 12.54
N LYS A 222 12.12 -3.30 12.36
CA LYS A 222 11.75 -2.33 13.40
C LYS A 222 10.25 -2.19 13.64
N MET A 223 9.44 -2.63 12.70
CA MET A 223 7.99 -2.58 12.78
C MET A 223 7.39 -3.87 12.25
N LEU A 224 6.21 -4.22 12.76
CA LEU A 224 5.38 -5.32 12.25
C LEU A 224 4.09 -4.76 11.67
N ASN A 225 3.76 -5.19 10.46
CA ASN A 225 2.45 -4.94 9.88
C ASN A 225 1.62 -6.21 9.97
N ILE A 226 0.39 -6.07 10.46
CA ILE A 226 -0.59 -7.17 10.49
C ILE A 226 -1.83 -6.70 9.74
N VAL A 227 -2.32 -7.52 8.84
CA VAL A 227 -3.59 -7.32 8.13
C VAL A 227 -4.50 -8.48 8.45
N LEU A 228 -5.68 -8.19 8.92
CA LEU A 228 -6.70 -9.16 9.27
C LEU A 228 -7.89 -8.96 8.34
N LEU A 229 -8.26 -9.99 7.62
CA LEU A 229 -9.37 -9.95 6.68
C LEU A 229 -10.51 -10.80 7.23
N VAL A 230 -11.69 -10.18 7.27
CA VAL A 230 -12.94 -10.78 7.75
C VAL A 230 -14.06 -10.37 6.79
N PRO A 231 -15.21 -11.07 6.81
CA PRO A 231 -16.38 -10.65 6.04
C PRO A 231 -16.80 -9.22 6.41
N ASP A 232 -17.16 -8.43 5.39
CA ASP A 232 -17.62 -7.05 5.56
C ASP A 232 -19.02 -7.03 6.22
N ASN A 233 -19.09 -6.40 7.39
CA ASN A 233 -20.32 -6.19 8.15
C ASN A 233 -20.65 -4.70 8.33
N LEU A 234 -19.97 -3.81 7.60
CA LEU A 234 -20.23 -2.39 7.67
C LEU A 234 -21.60 -2.03 7.08
N PRO A 235 -22.24 -0.99 7.60
CA PRO A 235 -23.49 -0.48 7.02
C PRO A 235 -23.28 -0.07 5.54
N PRO A 236 -24.30 -0.22 4.68
CA PRO A 236 -24.22 0.20 3.28
C PRO A 236 -23.75 1.65 3.14
N GLY A 237 -22.76 1.88 2.27
CA GLY A 237 -22.18 3.19 2.01
C GLY A 237 -21.10 3.64 3.00
N VAL A 238 -20.80 2.84 4.02
CA VAL A 238 -19.67 3.07 4.93
C VAL A 238 -18.48 2.26 4.41
N SER A 239 -17.41 2.94 4.01
CA SER A 239 -16.19 2.29 3.51
C SER A 239 -15.04 2.32 4.52
N ARG A 240 -15.19 3.05 5.62
CA ARG A 240 -14.17 3.18 6.65
C ARG A 240 -14.80 3.60 7.98
N GLN A 241 -14.37 2.97 9.06
CA GLN A 241 -14.68 3.41 10.44
C GLN A 241 -13.50 3.11 11.37
N PRO A 242 -13.39 3.79 12.53
CA PRO A 242 -12.46 3.38 13.58
C PRO A 242 -12.75 1.95 14.01
N GLY A 243 -11.70 1.12 14.10
CA GLY A 243 -11.82 -0.24 14.60
C GLY A 243 -11.89 -0.30 16.11
N SER A 244 -12.61 -1.28 16.68
CA SER A 244 -12.55 -1.62 18.10
C SER A 244 -11.55 -2.76 18.32
N VAL A 245 -10.65 -2.57 19.30
CA VAL A 245 -9.67 -3.60 19.72
C VAL A 245 -10.41 -4.82 20.26
N GLU A 246 -11.44 -4.58 21.04
CA GLU A 246 -12.26 -5.60 21.69
C GLU A 246 -12.98 -6.44 20.65
N GLU A 247 -13.56 -5.80 19.65
CA GLU A 247 -14.22 -6.49 18.52
C GLU A 247 -13.23 -7.34 17.73
N MET A 248 -12.08 -6.78 17.39
CA MET A 248 -11.01 -7.50 16.68
C MET A 248 -10.53 -8.72 17.48
N ARG A 249 -10.28 -8.57 18.79
CA ARG A 249 -9.89 -9.69 19.66
C ARG A 249 -10.97 -10.76 19.73
N ALA A 250 -12.24 -10.38 19.74
CA ALA A 250 -13.35 -11.33 19.76
C ALA A 250 -13.44 -12.12 18.45
N LEU A 251 -13.25 -11.47 17.31
CA LEU A 251 -13.24 -12.11 15.98
C LEU A 251 -12.12 -13.13 15.81
N PHE A 252 -10.97 -12.90 16.45
CA PHE A 252 -9.81 -13.76 16.38
C PHE A 252 -9.56 -14.57 17.67
N ALA A 253 -10.59 -14.72 18.50
CA ALA A 253 -10.51 -15.59 19.69
C ALA A 253 -10.23 -17.04 19.27
N GLY A 254 -9.24 -17.67 19.94
CA GLY A 254 -8.81 -19.04 19.63
C GLY A 254 -7.89 -19.18 18.40
N TRP A 255 -7.46 -18.07 17.81
CA TRP A 255 -6.40 -18.07 16.82
C TRP A 255 -5.02 -18.24 17.48
N ASP A 256 -3.99 -18.36 16.65
CA ASP A 256 -2.60 -18.53 17.07
C ASP A 256 -2.22 -17.58 18.22
N PRO A 257 -1.62 -18.08 19.32
CA PRO A 257 -1.19 -17.26 20.44
C PRO A 257 -0.28 -16.08 20.09
N VAL A 258 0.58 -16.21 19.08
CA VAL A 258 1.45 -15.12 18.60
C VAL A 258 0.60 -13.92 18.17
N TYR A 259 -0.50 -14.16 17.48
CA TYR A 259 -1.42 -13.12 17.08
C TYR A 259 -2.07 -12.44 18.28
N VAL A 260 -2.50 -13.22 19.28
CA VAL A 260 -3.12 -12.70 20.51
C VAL A 260 -2.12 -11.82 21.27
N GLN A 261 -0.85 -12.24 21.37
CA GLN A 261 0.23 -11.47 21.99
C GLN A 261 0.47 -10.14 21.26
N CYS A 262 0.57 -10.15 19.92
CA CYS A 262 0.68 -8.92 19.14
C CYS A 262 -0.49 -7.96 19.38
N SER A 263 -1.71 -8.47 19.49
CA SER A 263 -2.90 -7.67 19.75
C SER A 263 -2.97 -7.07 21.15
N ALA A 264 -2.13 -7.54 22.08
CA ALA A 264 -2.05 -7.04 23.46
C ALA A 264 -1.04 -5.89 23.62
N VAL A 265 -0.16 -5.64 22.65
CA VAL A 265 0.84 -4.56 22.70
C VAL A 265 0.13 -3.20 22.79
N PRO A 266 0.47 -2.31 23.74
CA PRO A 266 -0.12 -0.98 23.84
C PRO A 266 0.25 -0.08 22.66
N GLY A 267 -0.63 0.89 22.33
CA GLY A 267 -0.28 1.98 21.41
C GLY A 267 -0.39 1.67 19.92
N TRP A 268 -0.90 0.49 19.53
CA TRP A 268 -1.15 0.22 18.14
C TRP A 268 -2.32 1.06 17.58
N THR A 269 -2.23 1.41 16.32
CA THR A 269 -3.29 2.11 15.58
C THR A 269 -3.91 1.14 14.59
N GLY A 270 -5.20 0.90 14.68
CA GLY A 270 -5.94 0.03 13.78
C GLY A 270 -7.08 0.77 13.08
N TRP A 271 -7.34 0.39 11.85
CA TRP A 271 -8.41 0.95 11.03
C TRP A 271 -9.19 -0.16 10.35
N TRP A 272 -10.53 -0.04 10.35
CA TRP A 272 -11.39 -0.79 9.47
C TRP A 272 -11.37 -0.16 8.07
N LEU A 273 -11.21 -0.97 7.07
CA LEU A 273 -11.29 -0.53 5.68
C LEU A 273 -12.02 -1.59 4.85
N THR A 274 -13.18 -1.24 4.31
CA THR A 274 -13.85 -2.08 3.32
C THR A 274 -12.93 -2.30 2.13
N MET A 275 -12.75 -3.55 1.74
CA MET A 275 -12.06 -3.87 0.50
C MET A 275 -13.02 -3.61 -0.67
N ALA A 276 -12.59 -2.79 -1.62
CA ALA A 276 -13.36 -2.49 -2.82
C ALA A 276 -12.47 -2.69 -4.05
N GLY A 277 -13.06 -3.28 -5.08
CA GLY A 277 -12.42 -3.56 -6.36
C GLY A 277 -12.79 -2.54 -7.45
#